data_d06a84e189d084fe2ccfdfd84efa6d9f
#
_entry.id   d06a84e189d084fe2ccfdfd84efa6d9f
#
_cell.length_a   1.000
_cell.length_b   1.000
_cell.length_c   1.000
_cell.angle_alpha   90.00
_cell.angle_beta   90.00
_cell.angle_gamma   90.00
#
_symmetry.space_group_name_H-M   'P 1'
#
loop_
_entity.id
_entity.type
_entity.pdbx_description
1 polymer ?
#
loop_
_entity_poly.entity_id
_entity_poly.type
_entity_poly.pdbx_seq_one_letter_code
_entity_poly.pdbx_strand_id
1 'polypeptide(L)'
;MKKELIINKAKQLYSKSQARSLLLNVLALVVVLLIGAPHYEYDMDVMMQAQLFSISGTWSTGMITFSNMYVGRFLKLLCEFMTGVNWYTIFQHVLTFMSLWKIGQLFLKRNFSKIANLTFLIFALFIGYECYICPSYMKTAAILGVSALYVCWGILVGELTQKRWLQQIYIGIALLLAGLISWKALLLSGSLTTVYIILYMFVRKVKVAKKLGKELWMPLVSALVLLVVLQVLDYREYQKVDGWSRVNEYRSAVEQVGMFRAPIYRVDLGEKLGLQEYQYNILVDGHYITSAGSAFEKLEEVTHAGRDLSWTNILRFMRTVPISLIQVSMFYGMFVIWLLLFFSHMDKKKFMLTVTVIITGLGYLIMFILASCSTSMVHFLILLPVGMGALMNGKDMQATQEERRSALIYLMLGTIVLYQGMGSSIITTKNKDNINEDLTQAVERLGQPWHAICLNEYLKSYSAFERYDEGLIVGKNLVILDGAYSLIPLYEGLIYPAGWNVDQPIDSVNIGENFAIWMHVM
;
A
#
# COMPACT_ATOMS: atom_id res chain seq x y z
N MET A 1 47.27 7.18 -12.89
CA MET A 1 46.79 6.22 -13.91
C MET A 1 45.66 5.32 -13.45
N LYS A 2 45.78 4.44 -12.43
CA LYS A 2 44.64 3.61 -11.93
C LYS A 2 43.44 4.45 -11.42
N LYS A 3 43.66 5.51 -10.66
CA LYS A 3 42.63 6.38 -10.12
C LYS A 3 41.86 7.15 -11.20
N GLU A 4 42.57 7.64 -12.23
CA GLU A 4 41.92 8.32 -13.38
C GLU A 4 41.12 7.35 -14.24
N LEU A 5 41.61 6.12 -14.42
CA LEU A 5 40.87 5.08 -15.13
C LEU A 5 39.57 4.70 -14.42
N ILE A 6 39.58 4.60 -13.08
CA ILE A 6 38.38 4.35 -12.26
C ILE A 6 37.39 5.52 -12.37
N ILE A 7 37.90 6.76 -12.27
CA ILE A 7 37.07 7.97 -12.40
C ILE A 7 36.44 8.06 -13.78
N ASN A 8 37.18 7.76 -14.84
CA ASN A 8 36.67 7.79 -16.22
C ASN A 8 35.65 6.68 -16.46
N LYS A 9 35.87 5.46 -15.94
CA LYS A 9 34.86 4.37 -15.98
C LYS A 9 33.61 4.72 -15.19
N ALA A 10 33.75 5.32 -14.02
CA ALA A 10 32.60 5.77 -13.20
C ALA A 10 31.80 6.86 -13.93
N LYS A 11 32.48 7.85 -14.56
CA LYS A 11 31.83 8.87 -15.40
C LYS A 11 31.09 8.27 -16.57
N GLN A 12 31.70 7.29 -17.26
CA GLN A 12 31.07 6.59 -18.38
C GLN A 12 29.87 5.74 -17.95
N LEU A 13 29.95 5.07 -16.81
CA LEU A 13 28.80 4.35 -16.20
C LEU A 13 27.70 5.31 -15.81
N TYR A 14 28.03 6.42 -15.15
CA TYR A 14 27.07 7.43 -14.74
C TYR A 14 26.37 8.12 -15.92
N SER A 15 27.00 8.16 -17.09
CA SER A 15 26.37 8.67 -18.31
C SER A 15 25.20 7.81 -18.80
N LYS A 16 25.14 6.53 -18.40
CA LYS A 16 24.03 5.63 -18.75
C LYS A 16 22.83 5.85 -17.82
N SER A 17 21.67 6.11 -18.38
CA SER A 17 20.44 6.34 -17.60
C SER A 17 20.08 5.20 -16.63
N GLN A 18 20.42 3.96 -17.02
CA GLN A 18 20.23 2.77 -16.17
C GLN A 18 21.04 2.84 -14.87
N ALA A 19 22.33 3.17 -14.99
CA ALA A 19 23.23 3.25 -13.85
C ALA A 19 22.88 4.45 -12.94
N ARG A 20 22.53 5.59 -13.53
CA ARG A 20 22.04 6.76 -12.77
C ARG A 20 20.78 6.46 -11.98
N SER A 21 19.79 5.85 -12.64
CA SER A 21 18.55 5.46 -11.99
C SER A 21 18.79 4.46 -10.85
N LEU A 22 19.65 3.47 -11.08
CA LEU A 22 20.02 2.50 -10.06
C LEU A 22 20.68 3.19 -8.85
N LEU A 23 21.67 4.06 -9.10
CA LEU A 23 22.40 4.76 -8.03
C LEU A 23 21.48 5.64 -7.20
N LEU A 24 20.61 6.44 -7.85
CA LEU A 24 19.68 7.32 -7.15
C LEU A 24 18.62 6.53 -6.38
N ASN A 25 18.17 5.41 -6.91
CA ASN A 25 17.22 4.54 -6.22
C ASN A 25 17.83 3.83 -5.01
N VAL A 26 19.09 3.33 -5.15
CA VAL A 26 19.84 2.80 -4.00
C VAL A 26 20.06 3.87 -2.95
N LEU A 27 20.43 5.09 -3.36
CA LEU A 27 20.60 6.22 -2.44
C LEU A 27 19.29 6.53 -1.69
N ALA A 28 18.15 6.57 -2.40
CA ALA A 28 16.85 6.80 -1.79
C ALA A 28 16.49 5.68 -0.80
N LEU A 29 16.67 4.41 -1.18
CA LEU A 29 16.44 3.26 -0.31
C LEU A 29 17.30 3.34 0.98
N VAL A 30 18.60 3.59 0.82
CA VAL A 30 19.51 3.68 1.97
C VAL A 30 19.14 4.83 2.89
N VAL A 31 18.87 6.02 2.34
CA VAL A 31 18.48 7.20 3.13
C VAL A 31 17.19 6.92 3.91
N VAL A 32 16.18 6.36 3.25
CA VAL A 32 14.88 6.08 3.87
C VAL A 32 15.02 5.05 5.00
N LEU A 33 15.74 3.95 4.77
CA LEU A 33 15.92 2.89 5.78
C LEU A 33 16.88 3.26 6.92
N LEU A 34 17.77 4.25 6.71
CA LEU A 34 18.62 4.75 7.79
C LEU A 34 17.90 5.71 8.73
N ILE A 35 16.89 6.43 8.22
CA ILE A 35 16.19 7.45 8.99
C ILE A 35 14.89 6.92 9.58
N GLY A 36 14.18 6.05 8.86
CA GLY A 36 12.88 5.53 9.26
C GLY A 36 12.94 4.08 9.74
N ALA A 37 11.96 3.66 10.54
CA ALA A 37 11.77 2.30 10.99
C ALA A 37 10.58 1.68 10.23
N PRO A 38 10.79 0.64 9.40
CA PRO A 38 9.71 -0.01 8.68
C PRO A 38 8.70 -0.67 9.61
N HIS A 39 7.42 -0.37 9.41
CA HIS A 39 6.31 -0.93 10.16
C HIS A 39 5.06 -1.02 9.27
N TYR A 40 4.13 -1.91 9.61
CA TYR A 40 2.87 -1.97 8.89
C TYR A 40 1.88 -0.95 9.44
N GLU A 41 1.31 -0.17 8.55
CA GLU A 41 0.26 0.81 8.86
C GLU A 41 -1.12 0.15 8.90
N TYR A 42 -1.32 -0.94 8.15
CA TYR A 42 -2.63 -1.57 7.93
C TYR A 42 -2.69 -3.00 8.44
N ASP A 43 -3.78 -3.33 9.09
CA ASP A 43 -4.07 -4.67 9.63
C ASP A 43 -4.02 -5.77 8.59
N MET A 44 -4.40 -5.44 7.36
CA MET A 44 -4.40 -6.38 6.25
C MET A 44 -3.00 -6.94 5.95
N ASP A 45 -1.96 -6.10 6.03
CA ASP A 45 -0.57 -6.53 5.82
C ASP A 45 -0.05 -7.34 7.01
N VAL A 46 -0.39 -6.91 8.23
CA VAL A 46 -0.08 -7.66 9.46
C VAL A 46 -0.67 -9.06 9.40
N MET A 47 -1.95 -9.16 9.03
CA MET A 47 -2.67 -10.43 8.95
C MET A 47 -2.08 -11.36 7.89
N MET A 48 -1.74 -10.86 6.71
CA MET A 48 -1.11 -11.67 5.66
C MET A 48 0.27 -12.19 6.08
N GLN A 49 1.05 -11.37 6.77
CA GLN A 49 2.33 -11.82 7.35
C GLN A 49 2.10 -12.89 8.43
N ALA A 50 1.13 -12.69 9.32
CA ALA A 50 0.79 -13.65 10.36
C ALA A 50 0.37 -15.00 9.78
N GLN A 51 -0.39 -15.00 8.70
CA GLN A 51 -0.79 -16.20 7.96
C GLN A 51 0.40 -16.95 7.32
N LEU A 52 1.40 -16.23 6.84
CA LEU A 52 2.60 -16.84 6.27
C LEU A 52 3.51 -17.46 7.31
N PHE A 53 3.57 -16.91 8.52
CA PHE A 53 4.48 -17.36 9.57
C PHE A 53 3.85 -18.26 10.62
N SER A 54 2.54 -18.54 10.52
CA SER A 54 1.87 -19.48 11.40
C SER A 54 2.04 -19.16 12.89
N ILE A 55 1.75 -17.92 13.28
CA ILE A 55 1.92 -17.44 14.67
C ILE A 55 1.13 -18.22 15.71
N SER A 56 0.11 -18.98 15.29
CA SER A 56 -0.66 -19.88 16.17
C SER A 56 0.00 -21.24 16.39
N GLY A 57 1.19 -21.48 15.83
CA GLY A 57 1.85 -22.79 15.86
C GLY A 57 1.24 -23.84 14.92
N THR A 58 0.16 -23.49 14.21
CA THR A 58 -0.40 -24.30 13.14
C THR A 58 0.37 -24.04 11.85
N TRP A 59 0.29 -24.90 10.90
CA TRP A 59 1.07 -24.81 9.67
C TRP A 59 0.58 -23.68 8.73
N SER A 60 1.49 -23.09 7.98
CA SER A 60 1.16 -22.14 6.95
C SER A 60 0.68 -22.85 5.68
N THR A 61 -0.47 -22.48 5.13
CA THR A 61 -0.97 -22.99 3.85
C THR A 61 -0.48 -22.22 2.64
N GLY A 62 0.08 -21.03 2.87
CA GLY A 62 0.32 -20.06 1.81
C GLY A 62 -0.96 -19.43 1.26
N MET A 63 -2.10 -19.64 1.91
CA MET A 63 -3.33 -18.92 1.62
C MET A 63 -3.31 -17.61 2.41
N ILE A 64 -3.22 -16.49 1.70
CA ILE A 64 -3.18 -15.16 2.28
C ILE A 64 -4.45 -14.38 1.93
N THR A 65 -5.07 -13.75 2.92
CA THR A 65 -6.45 -13.26 2.80
C THR A 65 -6.65 -12.19 1.73
N PHE A 66 -5.75 -11.21 1.62
CA PHE A 66 -5.97 -10.02 0.79
C PHE A 66 -5.21 -10.02 -0.55
N SER A 67 -4.47 -11.08 -0.84
CA SER A 67 -3.78 -11.28 -2.11
C SER A 67 -4.13 -12.64 -2.70
N ASN A 68 -3.79 -12.85 -3.96
CA ASN A 68 -4.01 -14.12 -4.62
C ASN A 68 -3.15 -15.23 -3.99
N MET A 69 -3.69 -16.42 -3.82
CA MET A 69 -3.02 -17.56 -3.17
C MET A 69 -1.69 -17.95 -3.83
N TYR A 70 -1.53 -17.71 -5.14
CA TYR A 70 -0.26 -18.03 -5.81
C TYR A 70 0.89 -17.13 -5.35
N VAL A 71 0.58 -15.88 -4.96
CA VAL A 71 1.55 -15.00 -4.30
C VAL A 71 1.90 -15.57 -2.92
N GLY A 72 0.90 -15.98 -2.15
CA GLY A 72 1.12 -16.57 -0.83
C GLY A 72 1.90 -17.89 -0.89
N ARG A 73 1.55 -18.81 -1.80
CA ARG A 73 2.28 -20.07 -2.01
C ARG A 73 3.74 -19.82 -2.42
N PHE A 74 3.98 -18.85 -3.30
CA PHE A 74 5.33 -18.45 -3.67
C PHE A 74 6.12 -17.92 -2.46
N LEU A 75 5.52 -17.04 -1.68
CA LEU A 75 6.15 -16.50 -0.46
C LEU A 75 6.39 -17.59 0.58
N LYS A 76 5.45 -18.51 0.75
CA LYS A 76 5.63 -19.69 1.62
C LYS A 76 6.86 -20.49 1.23
N LEU A 77 7.04 -20.81 -0.06
CA LEU A 77 8.23 -21.53 -0.53
C LEU A 77 9.52 -20.78 -0.18
N LEU A 78 9.54 -19.44 -0.28
CA LEU A 78 10.69 -18.65 0.14
C LEU A 78 10.91 -18.72 1.66
N CYS A 79 9.84 -18.69 2.46
CA CYS A 79 9.91 -18.81 3.92
C CYS A 79 10.44 -20.19 4.36
N GLU A 80 10.07 -21.25 3.65
CA GLU A 80 10.57 -22.62 3.90
C GLU A 80 12.06 -22.75 3.52
N PHE A 81 12.48 -22.08 2.44
CA PHE A 81 13.86 -22.12 1.98
C PHE A 81 14.81 -21.32 2.90
N MET A 82 14.38 -20.18 3.41
CA MET A 82 15.15 -19.31 4.30
C MET A 82 14.27 -18.84 5.46
N THR A 83 14.26 -19.59 6.54
CA THR A 83 13.35 -19.42 7.68
C THR A 83 13.57 -18.16 8.50
N GLY A 84 14.79 -17.59 8.52
CA GLY A 84 15.11 -16.39 9.31
C GLY A 84 14.72 -15.06 8.68
N VAL A 85 14.05 -15.06 7.53
CA VAL A 85 13.83 -13.84 6.71
C VAL A 85 12.34 -13.56 6.54
N ASN A 86 11.94 -12.32 6.77
CA ASN A 86 10.58 -11.88 6.43
C ASN A 86 10.46 -11.63 4.92
N TRP A 87 10.11 -12.68 4.18
CA TRP A 87 9.99 -12.64 2.73
C TRP A 87 8.80 -11.80 2.26
N TYR A 88 7.76 -11.63 3.07
CA TYR A 88 6.62 -10.80 2.72
C TYR A 88 7.03 -9.34 2.53
N THR A 89 7.77 -8.78 3.48
CA THR A 89 8.30 -7.42 3.39
C THR A 89 9.34 -7.28 2.29
N ILE A 90 10.31 -8.22 2.22
CA ILE A 90 11.37 -8.16 1.21
C ILE A 90 10.78 -8.22 -0.19
N PHE A 91 9.78 -9.04 -0.43
CA PHE A 91 9.09 -9.12 -1.72
C PHE A 91 8.49 -7.77 -2.13
N GLN A 92 7.79 -7.10 -1.23
CA GLN A 92 7.25 -5.76 -1.48
C GLN A 92 8.34 -4.73 -1.78
N HIS A 93 9.43 -4.76 -1.01
CA HIS A 93 10.58 -3.86 -1.20
C HIS A 93 11.28 -4.09 -2.55
N VAL A 94 11.49 -5.34 -2.94
CA VAL A 94 12.10 -5.69 -4.23
C VAL A 94 11.24 -5.21 -5.40
N LEU A 95 9.92 -5.42 -5.34
CA LEU A 95 9.01 -4.98 -6.41
C LEU A 95 8.96 -3.45 -6.50
N THR A 96 8.92 -2.76 -5.38
CA THR A 96 9.01 -1.29 -5.32
C THR A 96 10.33 -0.80 -5.92
N PHE A 97 11.45 -1.39 -5.53
CA PHE A 97 12.77 -1.05 -6.03
C PHE A 97 12.86 -1.21 -7.55
N MET A 98 12.42 -2.34 -8.08
CA MET A 98 12.40 -2.61 -9.52
C MET A 98 11.52 -1.61 -10.27
N SER A 99 10.37 -1.25 -9.70
CA SER A 99 9.45 -0.25 -10.28
C SER A 99 10.09 1.13 -10.35
N LEU A 100 10.67 1.61 -9.26
CA LEU A 100 11.38 2.89 -9.19
C LEU A 100 12.59 2.92 -10.14
N TRP A 101 13.35 1.84 -10.21
CA TRP A 101 14.46 1.73 -11.15
C TRP A 101 14.01 1.88 -12.61
N LYS A 102 12.90 1.24 -12.99
CA LYS A 102 12.34 1.35 -14.34
C LYS A 102 11.82 2.74 -14.64
N ILE A 103 11.11 3.36 -13.70
CA ILE A 103 10.64 4.74 -13.82
C ILE A 103 11.81 5.69 -14.03
N GLY A 104 12.82 5.60 -13.16
CA GLY A 104 14.01 6.45 -13.24
C GLY A 104 14.82 6.23 -14.51
N GLN A 105 14.95 4.97 -14.98
CA GLN A 105 15.62 4.66 -16.23
C GLN A 105 15.02 5.42 -17.41
N LEU A 106 13.68 5.43 -17.52
CA LEU A 106 12.98 6.10 -18.61
C LEU A 106 13.03 7.62 -18.45
N PHE A 107 12.76 8.14 -17.25
CA PHE A 107 12.80 9.58 -16.98
C PHE A 107 14.18 10.18 -17.20
N LEU A 108 15.24 9.58 -16.64
CA LEU A 108 16.61 10.07 -16.76
C LEU A 108 17.22 9.84 -18.15
N LYS A 109 16.67 8.94 -18.96
CA LYS A 109 17.05 8.81 -20.38
C LYS A 109 16.63 10.05 -21.17
N ARG A 110 15.51 10.65 -20.85
CA ARG A 110 14.97 11.85 -21.50
C ARG A 110 15.59 13.14 -20.98
N ASN A 111 16.16 13.10 -19.77
CA ASN A 111 16.62 14.27 -19.05
C ASN A 111 18.04 14.06 -18.52
N PHE A 112 18.96 14.90 -18.93
CA PHE A 112 20.38 14.79 -18.59
C PHE A 112 20.87 15.92 -17.68
N SER A 113 19.98 16.55 -16.92
CA SER A 113 20.30 17.69 -16.05
C SER A 113 20.44 17.27 -14.58
N LYS A 114 21.11 18.12 -13.78
CA LYS A 114 21.17 17.95 -12.32
C LYS A 114 19.79 18.07 -11.68
N ILE A 115 18.92 18.91 -12.24
CA ILE A 115 17.53 19.08 -11.77
C ILE A 115 16.73 17.81 -12.00
N ALA A 116 16.90 17.14 -13.14
CA ALA A 116 16.23 15.87 -13.39
C ALA A 116 16.66 14.80 -12.39
N ASN A 117 17.95 14.72 -12.04
CA ASN A 117 18.42 13.80 -11.02
C ASN A 117 17.79 14.12 -9.66
N LEU A 118 17.71 15.41 -9.29
CA LEU A 118 17.07 15.86 -8.06
C LEU A 118 15.58 15.55 -8.04
N THR A 119 14.87 15.84 -9.13
CA THR A 119 13.44 15.55 -9.27
C THR A 119 13.17 14.06 -9.09
N PHE A 120 13.97 13.21 -9.72
CA PHE A 120 13.81 11.76 -9.56
C PHE A 120 14.18 11.30 -8.15
N LEU A 121 15.22 11.85 -7.54
CA LEU A 121 15.61 11.51 -6.17
C LEU A 121 14.50 11.86 -5.18
N ILE A 122 13.89 13.05 -5.30
CA ILE A 122 12.76 13.46 -4.47
C ILE A 122 11.58 12.50 -4.67
N PHE A 123 11.24 12.19 -5.92
CA PHE A 123 10.20 11.22 -6.22
C PHE A 123 10.49 9.87 -5.54
N ALA A 124 11.72 9.35 -5.70
CA ALA A 124 12.12 8.08 -5.11
C ALA A 124 12.14 8.10 -3.58
N LEU A 125 12.49 9.23 -2.94
CA LEU A 125 12.46 9.38 -1.48
C LEU A 125 11.02 9.33 -0.93
N PHE A 126 10.08 10.05 -1.54
CA PHE A 126 8.69 10.05 -1.06
C PHE A 126 7.96 8.74 -1.35
N ILE A 127 8.16 8.15 -2.52
CA ILE A 127 7.68 6.79 -2.79
C ILE A 127 8.36 5.78 -1.86
N GLY A 128 9.66 5.95 -1.60
CA GLY A 128 10.41 5.11 -0.68
C GLY A 128 9.88 5.18 0.75
N TYR A 129 9.55 6.38 1.24
CA TYR A 129 8.89 6.52 2.53
C TYR A 129 7.59 5.70 2.58
N GLU A 130 6.71 5.93 1.63
CA GLU A 130 5.39 5.27 1.58
C GLU A 130 5.47 3.75 1.39
N CYS A 131 6.48 3.24 0.68
CA CYS A 131 6.56 1.83 0.31
C CYS A 131 7.63 1.03 1.08
N TYR A 132 8.65 1.68 1.65
CA TYR A 132 9.70 1.00 2.42
C TYR A 132 9.52 1.16 3.93
N ILE A 133 8.99 2.31 4.39
CA ILE A 133 8.73 2.53 5.82
C ILE A 133 7.32 2.09 6.20
N CYS A 134 6.34 2.39 5.36
CA CYS A 134 4.95 1.96 5.54
C CYS A 134 4.55 0.99 4.41
N PRO A 135 5.19 -0.20 4.32
CA PRO A 135 4.91 -1.16 3.25
C PRO A 135 3.45 -1.59 3.29
N SER A 136 2.85 -1.70 2.11
CA SER A 136 1.51 -2.22 1.92
C SER A 136 1.38 -2.93 0.58
N TYR A 137 0.65 -4.04 0.57
CA TYR A 137 0.39 -4.80 -0.65
C TYR A 137 -0.29 -3.95 -1.72
N MET A 138 -1.20 -3.05 -1.34
CA MET A 138 -1.87 -2.15 -2.29
C MET A 138 -0.92 -1.10 -2.86
N LYS A 139 -0.07 -0.49 -2.03
CA LYS A 139 0.94 0.48 -2.50
C LYS A 139 1.93 -0.21 -3.46
N THR A 140 2.35 -1.43 -3.12
CA THR A 140 3.23 -2.26 -3.97
C THR A 140 2.60 -2.60 -5.31
N ALA A 141 1.33 -3.04 -5.31
CA ALA A 141 0.60 -3.32 -6.55
C ALA A 141 0.45 -2.06 -7.42
N ALA A 142 0.14 -0.92 -6.82
CA ALA A 142 -0.03 0.34 -7.52
C ALA A 142 1.27 0.78 -8.20
N ILE A 143 2.39 0.87 -7.47
CA ILE A 143 3.67 1.32 -8.05
C ILE A 143 4.15 0.38 -9.16
N LEU A 144 3.95 -0.94 -9.00
CA LEU A 144 4.32 -1.93 -9.99
C LEU A 144 3.47 -1.78 -11.26
N GLY A 145 2.15 -1.68 -11.13
CA GLY A 145 1.23 -1.49 -12.25
C GLY A 145 1.46 -0.17 -12.98
N VAL A 146 1.59 0.93 -12.24
CA VAL A 146 1.86 2.27 -12.80
C VAL A 146 3.21 2.30 -13.50
N SER A 147 4.25 1.65 -12.96
CA SER A 147 5.55 1.56 -13.62
C SER A 147 5.48 0.81 -14.94
N ALA A 148 4.69 -0.27 -15.02
CA ALA A 148 4.46 -1.00 -16.26
C ALA A 148 3.76 -0.13 -17.32
N LEU A 149 2.72 0.62 -16.93
CA LEU A 149 2.04 1.56 -17.81
C LEU A 149 2.95 2.71 -18.26
N TYR A 150 3.85 3.18 -17.39
CA TYR A 150 4.87 4.16 -17.75
C TYR A 150 5.83 3.64 -18.82
N VAL A 151 6.24 2.37 -18.72
CA VAL A 151 7.04 1.71 -19.75
C VAL A 151 6.24 1.55 -21.06
N CYS A 152 4.94 1.20 -20.99
CA CYS A 152 4.06 1.19 -22.16
C CYS A 152 4.04 2.55 -22.87
N TRP A 153 3.83 3.62 -22.10
CA TRP A 153 3.90 4.99 -22.61
C TRP A 153 5.25 5.27 -23.29
N GLY A 154 6.36 4.88 -22.68
CA GLY A 154 7.70 5.06 -23.26
C GLY A 154 7.90 4.35 -24.60
N ILE A 155 7.28 3.17 -24.79
CA ILE A 155 7.27 2.46 -26.07
C ILE A 155 6.40 3.22 -27.10
N LEU A 156 5.21 3.65 -26.69
CA LEU A 156 4.28 4.38 -27.58
C LEU A 156 4.86 5.70 -28.09
N VAL A 157 5.57 6.45 -27.26
CA VAL A 157 6.26 7.68 -27.69
C VAL A 157 7.57 7.44 -28.42
N GLY A 158 8.07 6.20 -28.46
CA GLY A 158 9.30 5.84 -29.16
C GLY A 158 10.58 6.10 -28.36
N GLU A 159 10.49 6.34 -27.06
CA GLU A 159 11.66 6.54 -26.18
C GLU A 159 12.40 5.23 -25.87
N LEU A 160 11.71 4.10 -25.91
CA LEU A 160 12.23 2.77 -25.64
C LEU A 160 12.33 1.95 -26.94
N THR A 161 13.42 2.10 -27.68
CA THR A 161 13.64 1.40 -28.95
C THR A 161 14.53 0.17 -28.83
N GLN A 162 15.43 0.16 -27.83
CA GLN A 162 16.38 -0.93 -27.64
C GLN A 162 15.77 -2.04 -26.76
N LYS A 163 16.07 -3.31 -27.11
CA LYS A 163 15.65 -4.50 -26.34
C LYS A 163 14.15 -4.48 -26.00
N ARG A 164 13.30 -4.17 -26.96
CA ARG A 164 11.83 -4.05 -26.79
C ARG A 164 11.22 -5.28 -26.14
N TRP A 165 11.67 -6.47 -26.49
CA TRP A 165 11.16 -7.72 -25.92
C TRP A 165 11.32 -7.79 -24.40
N LEU A 166 12.45 -7.28 -23.82
CA LEU A 166 12.64 -7.21 -22.38
C LEU A 166 11.65 -6.23 -21.71
N GLN A 167 11.31 -5.14 -22.40
CA GLN A 167 10.31 -4.20 -21.89
C GLN A 167 8.91 -4.81 -21.95
N GLN A 168 8.59 -5.56 -23.01
CA GLN A 168 7.32 -6.29 -23.13
C GLN A 168 7.17 -7.36 -22.04
N ILE A 169 8.21 -8.13 -21.77
CA ILE A 169 8.23 -9.11 -20.65
C ILE A 169 8.01 -8.39 -19.33
N TYR A 170 8.73 -7.29 -19.08
CA TYR A 170 8.53 -6.50 -17.86
C TYR A 170 7.08 -6.03 -17.71
N ILE A 171 6.48 -5.47 -18.75
CA ILE A 171 5.08 -5.03 -18.75
C ILE A 171 4.15 -6.19 -18.38
N GLY A 172 4.29 -7.34 -19.06
CA GLY A 172 3.44 -8.51 -18.82
C GLY A 172 3.55 -9.02 -17.38
N ILE A 173 4.77 -9.22 -16.89
CA ILE A 173 5.02 -9.72 -15.54
C ILE A 173 4.58 -8.70 -14.48
N ALA A 174 4.90 -7.41 -14.66
CA ALA A 174 4.57 -6.39 -13.68
C ALA A 174 3.06 -6.17 -13.55
N LEU A 175 2.31 -6.16 -14.66
CA LEU A 175 0.84 -6.07 -14.62
C LEU A 175 0.21 -7.31 -14.01
N LEU A 176 0.71 -8.50 -14.36
CA LEU A 176 0.24 -9.75 -13.78
C LEU A 176 0.45 -9.77 -12.27
N LEU A 177 1.68 -9.52 -11.80
CA LEU A 177 1.99 -9.50 -10.37
C LEU A 177 1.21 -8.41 -9.63
N ALA A 178 1.10 -7.20 -10.19
CA ALA A 178 0.29 -6.13 -9.61
C ALA A 178 -1.17 -6.57 -9.41
N GLY A 179 -1.75 -7.21 -10.42
CA GLY A 179 -3.12 -7.72 -10.35
C GLY A 179 -3.29 -8.89 -9.38
N LEU A 180 -2.28 -9.76 -9.23
CA LEU A 180 -2.29 -10.86 -8.25
C LEU A 180 -2.11 -10.36 -6.82
N ILE A 181 -1.32 -9.31 -6.61
CA ILE A 181 -1.14 -8.70 -5.29
C ILE A 181 -2.40 -7.93 -4.90
N SER A 182 -2.88 -7.02 -5.74
CA SER A 182 -4.12 -6.27 -5.51
C SER A 182 -4.69 -5.73 -6.83
N TRP A 183 -5.70 -6.40 -7.38
CA TRP A 183 -6.36 -5.95 -8.61
C TRP A 183 -7.13 -4.63 -8.41
N LYS A 184 -7.63 -4.35 -7.19
CA LYS A 184 -8.32 -3.10 -6.85
C LYS A 184 -7.36 -1.90 -6.91
N ALA A 185 -6.19 -2.04 -6.32
CA ALA A 185 -5.15 -1.00 -6.37
C ALA A 185 -4.63 -0.77 -7.80
N LEU A 186 -4.41 -1.86 -8.56
CA LEU A 186 -4.05 -1.78 -9.98
C LEU A 186 -5.15 -1.08 -10.79
N LEU A 187 -6.42 -1.39 -10.56
CA LEU A 187 -7.53 -0.80 -11.29
C LEU A 187 -7.60 0.71 -11.01
N LEU A 188 -7.55 1.15 -9.76
CA LEU A 188 -7.63 2.57 -9.41
C LEU A 188 -6.43 3.35 -9.97
N SER A 189 -5.22 3.01 -9.58
CA SER A 189 -4.02 3.74 -10.01
C SER A 189 -3.73 3.56 -11.51
N GLY A 190 -4.00 2.37 -12.04
CA GLY A 190 -3.80 2.04 -13.44
C GLY A 190 -4.78 2.76 -14.36
N SER A 191 -6.06 2.84 -14.00
CA SER A 191 -7.05 3.59 -14.80
C SER A 191 -6.73 5.07 -14.87
N LEU A 192 -6.40 5.71 -13.73
CA LEU A 192 -5.99 7.11 -13.68
C LEU A 192 -4.72 7.36 -14.52
N THR A 193 -3.73 6.46 -14.44
CA THR A 193 -2.51 6.54 -15.27
C THR A 193 -2.84 6.37 -16.75
N THR A 194 -3.74 5.46 -17.11
CA THR A 194 -4.17 5.23 -18.49
C THR A 194 -4.90 6.46 -19.06
N VAL A 195 -5.79 7.08 -18.29
CA VAL A 195 -6.43 8.35 -18.67
C VAL A 195 -5.36 9.41 -18.95
N TYR A 196 -4.35 9.50 -18.08
CA TYR A 196 -3.25 10.44 -18.30
C TYR A 196 -2.51 10.17 -19.62
N ILE A 197 -2.16 8.90 -19.88
CA ILE A 197 -1.48 8.49 -21.12
C ILE A 197 -2.33 8.85 -22.35
N ILE A 198 -3.64 8.59 -22.32
CA ILE A 198 -4.55 8.89 -23.42
C ILE A 198 -4.58 10.41 -23.69
N LEU A 199 -4.74 11.21 -22.64
CA LEU A 199 -4.74 12.69 -22.77
C LEU A 199 -3.40 13.21 -23.30
N TYR A 200 -2.28 12.67 -22.81
CA TYR A 200 -0.95 12.99 -23.30
C TYR A 200 -0.80 12.70 -24.80
N MET A 201 -1.23 11.49 -25.22
CA MET A 201 -1.17 11.07 -26.63
C MET A 201 -2.05 11.93 -27.53
N PHE A 202 -3.25 12.26 -27.05
CA PHE A 202 -4.18 13.14 -27.79
C PHE A 202 -3.57 14.52 -28.04
N VAL A 203 -3.02 15.15 -27.00
CA VAL A 203 -2.40 16.49 -27.12
C VAL A 203 -1.16 16.49 -27.99
N ARG A 204 -0.33 15.42 -27.90
CA ARG A 204 0.89 15.28 -28.69
C ARG A 204 0.64 14.73 -30.10
N LYS A 205 -0.62 14.44 -30.47
CA LYS A 205 -1.03 13.89 -31.78
C LYS A 205 -0.25 12.61 -32.16
N VAL A 206 0.05 11.77 -31.17
CA VAL A 206 0.78 10.50 -31.41
C VAL A 206 -0.16 9.48 -32.03
N LYS A 207 0.23 8.84 -33.12
CA LYS A 207 -0.55 7.76 -33.75
C LYS A 207 -0.46 6.46 -32.91
N VAL A 208 -1.39 6.32 -31.98
CA VAL A 208 -1.38 5.24 -30.96
C VAL A 208 -1.78 3.89 -31.56
N ALA A 209 -2.84 3.84 -32.35
CA ALA A 209 -3.48 2.58 -32.75
C ALA A 209 -2.52 1.58 -33.45
N LYS A 210 -1.68 2.05 -34.35
CA LYS A 210 -0.73 1.20 -35.08
C LYS A 210 0.35 0.61 -34.17
N LYS A 211 0.86 1.39 -33.20
CA LYS A 211 1.90 0.94 -32.26
C LYS A 211 1.33 0.07 -31.15
N LEU A 212 0.14 0.42 -30.63
CA LEU A 212 -0.54 -0.37 -29.62
C LEU A 212 -0.81 -1.79 -30.13
N GLY A 213 -1.42 -1.91 -31.33
CA GLY A 213 -1.75 -3.20 -31.92
C GLY A 213 -0.53 -4.04 -32.31
N LYS A 214 0.63 -3.43 -32.64
CA LYS A 214 1.83 -4.16 -33.07
C LYS A 214 2.76 -4.55 -31.92
N GLU A 215 2.90 -3.69 -30.92
CA GLU A 215 3.98 -3.79 -29.94
C GLU A 215 3.54 -4.12 -28.51
N LEU A 216 2.31 -3.77 -28.15
CA LEU A 216 1.84 -3.86 -26.75
C LEU A 216 0.66 -4.80 -26.53
N TRP A 217 -0.09 -5.14 -27.59
CA TRP A 217 -1.28 -5.97 -27.38
C TRP A 217 -0.97 -7.32 -26.75
N MET A 218 0.12 -7.97 -27.18
CA MET A 218 0.51 -9.29 -26.69
C MET A 218 0.82 -9.30 -25.19
N PRO A 219 1.71 -8.45 -24.61
CA PRO A 219 1.95 -8.44 -23.18
C PRO A 219 0.74 -8.00 -22.37
N LEU A 220 -0.10 -7.09 -22.88
CA LEU A 220 -1.31 -6.64 -22.19
C LEU A 220 -2.38 -7.74 -22.14
N VAL A 221 -2.66 -8.36 -23.28
CA VAL A 221 -3.69 -9.42 -23.36
C VAL A 221 -3.22 -10.68 -22.61
N SER A 222 -1.97 -11.09 -22.74
CA SER A 222 -1.46 -12.25 -22.00
C SER A 222 -1.49 -12.02 -20.49
N ALA A 223 -1.12 -10.85 -20.01
CA ALA A 223 -1.22 -10.51 -18.59
C ALA A 223 -2.66 -10.54 -18.09
N LEU A 224 -3.61 -9.97 -18.87
CA LEU A 224 -5.03 -9.95 -18.52
C LEU A 224 -5.62 -11.37 -18.49
N VAL A 225 -5.36 -12.18 -19.52
CA VAL A 225 -5.86 -13.56 -19.60
C VAL A 225 -5.32 -14.39 -18.44
N LEU A 226 -4.00 -14.34 -18.20
CA LEU A 226 -3.39 -15.05 -17.08
C LEU A 226 -3.93 -14.56 -15.73
N LEU A 227 -4.13 -13.27 -15.56
CA LEU A 227 -4.72 -12.72 -14.33
C LEU A 227 -6.12 -13.29 -14.09
N VAL A 228 -6.99 -13.28 -15.12
CA VAL A 228 -8.34 -13.82 -15.00
C VAL A 228 -8.30 -15.32 -14.68
N VAL A 229 -7.48 -16.09 -15.38
CA VAL A 229 -7.33 -17.53 -15.10
C VAL A 229 -6.88 -17.78 -13.67
N LEU A 230 -5.83 -17.08 -13.21
CA LEU A 230 -5.29 -17.26 -11.86
C LEU A 230 -6.28 -16.78 -10.78
N GLN A 231 -7.08 -15.75 -11.03
CA GLN A 231 -8.14 -15.32 -10.11
C GLN A 231 -9.28 -16.35 -10.02
N VAL A 232 -9.67 -16.95 -11.14
CA VAL A 232 -10.69 -18.03 -11.15
C VAL A 232 -10.17 -19.27 -10.41
N LEU A 233 -8.91 -19.63 -10.59
CA LEU A 233 -8.29 -20.75 -9.88
C LEU A 233 -8.17 -20.45 -8.37
N ASP A 234 -7.77 -19.24 -8.00
CA ASP A 234 -7.74 -18.76 -6.62
C ASP A 234 -9.10 -18.94 -5.95
N TYR A 235 -10.14 -18.38 -6.56
CA TYR A 235 -11.51 -18.51 -6.06
C TYR A 235 -11.95 -19.97 -5.87
N ARG A 236 -11.66 -20.86 -6.84
CA ARG A 236 -11.99 -22.27 -6.76
C ARG A 236 -11.27 -23.01 -5.64
N GLU A 237 -9.99 -22.69 -5.42
CA GLU A 237 -9.21 -23.33 -4.37
C GLU A 237 -9.69 -22.90 -2.98
N TYR A 238 -10.02 -21.64 -2.82
CA TYR A 238 -10.57 -21.15 -1.56
C TYR A 238 -11.94 -21.76 -1.25
N GLN A 239 -12.79 -22.00 -2.25
CA GLN A 239 -14.09 -22.64 -2.04
C GLN A 239 -14.01 -24.10 -1.54
N LYS A 240 -12.86 -24.76 -1.67
CA LYS A 240 -12.66 -26.12 -1.16
C LYS A 240 -12.42 -26.15 0.36
N VAL A 241 -12.17 -25.02 0.97
CA VAL A 241 -11.86 -24.89 2.41
C VAL A 241 -13.14 -24.48 3.14
N ASP A 242 -13.59 -25.31 4.07
CA ASP A 242 -14.77 -25.02 4.88
C ASP A 242 -14.62 -23.69 5.62
N GLY A 243 -15.68 -22.90 5.67
CA GLY A 243 -15.68 -21.57 6.29
C GLY A 243 -15.05 -20.45 5.45
N TRP A 244 -14.39 -20.76 4.33
CA TRP A 244 -13.72 -19.73 3.53
C TRP A 244 -14.67 -18.76 2.81
N SER A 245 -15.90 -19.16 2.52
CA SER A 245 -16.92 -18.25 2.00
C SER A 245 -17.15 -17.07 2.94
N ARG A 246 -17.27 -17.33 4.24
CA ARG A 246 -17.43 -16.30 5.28
C ARG A 246 -16.20 -15.38 5.34
N VAL A 247 -14.98 -15.94 5.19
CA VAL A 247 -13.75 -15.15 5.13
C VAL A 247 -13.73 -14.21 3.92
N ASN A 248 -14.23 -14.65 2.77
CA ASN A 248 -14.31 -13.79 1.58
C ASN A 248 -15.29 -12.61 1.73
N GLU A 249 -16.43 -12.83 2.35
CA GLU A 249 -17.40 -11.77 2.67
C GLU A 249 -16.76 -10.76 3.64
N TYR A 250 -16.17 -11.26 4.71
CA TYR A 250 -15.43 -10.44 5.67
C TYR A 250 -14.29 -9.66 5.00
N ARG A 251 -13.46 -10.32 4.20
CA ARG A 251 -12.38 -9.69 3.45
C ARG A 251 -12.87 -8.49 2.63
N SER A 252 -13.99 -8.64 1.92
CA SER A 252 -14.56 -7.55 1.12
C SER A 252 -14.98 -6.38 2.00
N ALA A 253 -15.62 -6.64 3.14
CA ALA A 253 -16.07 -5.61 4.08
C ALA A 253 -14.88 -4.91 4.76
N VAL A 254 -13.89 -5.65 5.25
CA VAL A 254 -12.69 -5.10 5.91
C VAL A 254 -11.82 -4.28 4.96
N GLU A 255 -11.62 -4.75 3.71
CA GLU A 255 -10.92 -3.94 2.71
C GLU A 255 -11.64 -2.62 2.44
N GLN A 256 -12.98 -2.63 2.40
CA GLN A 256 -13.74 -1.40 2.21
C GLN A 256 -13.59 -0.44 3.38
N VAL A 257 -13.68 -0.91 4.60
CA VAL A 257 -13.48 -0.10 5.80
C VAL A 257 -12.04 0.40 5.88
N GLY A 258 -11.05 -0.48 5.66
CA GLY A 258 -9.62 -0.13 5.70
C GLY A 258 -9.20 0.83 4.60
N MET A 259 -9.75 0.69 3.37
CA MET A 259 -9.47 1.62 2.26
C MET A 259 -10.18 2.95 2.44
N PHE A 260 -11.41 2.94 2.93
CA PHE A 260 -12.32 4.06 2.84
C PHE A 260 -12.81 4.54 4.19
N ARG A 261 -12.18 4.18 5.25
CA ARG A 261 -12.49 4.58 6.63
C ARG A 261 -13.99 4.74 6.91
N ALA A 262 -14.52 4.01 7.82
CA ALA A 262 -15.94 4.09 8.18
C ALA A 262 -16.37 5.52 8.53
N PRO A 263 -17.63 5.90 8.31
CA PRO A 263 -18.14 7.18 8.77
C PRO A 263 -17.99 7.32 10.29
N ILE A 264 -17.78 8.53 10.78
CA ILE A 264 -17.76 8.81 12.23
C ILE A 264 -19.13 8.46 12.80
N TYR A 265 -19.15 7.82 13.98
CA TYR A 265 -20.39 7.50 14.69
C TYR A 265 -21.29 8.72 14.87
N ARG A 266 -22.57 8.51 14.69
CA ARG A 266 -23.64 9.46 14.97
C ARG A 266 -24.82 8.69 15.55
N VAL A 267 -25.59 9.34 16.40
CA VAL A 267 -26.75 8.72 17.07
C VAL A 267 -27.76 8.17 16.04
N ASP A 268 -28.07 8.94 15.00
CA ASP A 268 -28.98 8.52 13.92
C ASP A 268 -28.45 7.29 13.15
N LEU A 269 -27.13 7.18 12.98
CA LEU A 269 -26.48 6.02 12.37
C LEU A 269 -26.51 4.83 13.34
N GLY A 270 -26.21 5.05 14.61
CA GLY A 270 -26.27 4.03 15.65
C GLY A 270 -27.66 3.42 15.80
N GLU A 271 -28.69 4.25 15.87
CA GLU A 271 -30.09 3.79 15.91
C GLU A 271 -30.48 2.95 14.69
N LYS A 272 -30.08 3.39 13.48
CA LYS A 272 -30.31 2.66 12.24
C LYS A 272 -29.62 1.29 12.22
N LEU A 273 -28.41 1.20 12.73
CA LEU A 273 -27.60 -0.02 12.78
C LEU A 273 -27.89 -0.89 14.02
N GLY A 274 -28.62 -0.36 15.00
CA GLY A 274 -28.82 -1.01 16.30
C GLY A 274 -27.53 -1.15 17.11
N LEU A 275 -26.59 -0.21 16.95
CA LEU A 275 -25.29 -0.23 17.60
C LEU A 275 -25.10 1.00 18.50
N GLN A 276 -24.56 0.79 19.68
CA GLN A 276 -24.07 1.88 20.54
C GLN A 276 -22.69 2.36 20.03
N GLU A 277 -22.26 3.56 20.45
CA GLU A 277 -21.01 4.16 19.97
C GLU A 277 -19.78 3.27 20.16
N TYR A 278 -19.64 2.66 21.34
CA TYR A 278 -18.52 1.77 21.61
C TYR A 278 -18.55 0.51 20.73
N GLN A 279 -19.74 -0.06 20.51
CA GLN A 279 -19.94 -1.20 19.63
C GLN A 279 -19.56 -0.86 18.19
N TYR A 280 -20.02 0.31 17.71
CA TYR A 280 -19.69 0.78 16.37
C TYR A 280 -18.18 0.95 16.19
N ASN A 281 -17.50 1.59 17.14
CA ASN A 281 -16.08 1.83 17.07
C ASN A 281 -15.28 0.51 17.08
N ILE A 282 -15.63 -0.43 17.94
CA ILE A 282 -15.00 -1.75 17.98
C ILE A 282 -15.20 -2.50 16.65
N LEU A 283 -16.40 -2.45 16.07
CA LEU A 283 -16.68 -3.08 14.78
C LEU A 283 -15.85 -2.48 13.64
N VAL A 284 -15.74 -1.15 13.62
CA VAL A 284 -14.99 -0.41 12.59
C VAL A 284 -13.49 -0.65 12.72
N ASP A 285 -12.99 -0.85 13.93
CA ASP A 285 -11.58 -1.20 14.19
C ASP A 285 -11.26 -2.67 13.87
N GLY A 286 -12.22 -3.41 13.32
CA GLY A 286 -12.01 -4.78 12.85
C GLY A 286 -12.24 -5.84 13.93
N HIS A 287 -12.83 -5.47 15.07
CA HIS A 287 -13.14 -6.39 16.14
C HIS A 287 -14.59 -6.87 16.06
N TYR A 288 -14.82 -8.11 16.48
CA TYR A 288 -16.17 -8.67 16.45
C TYR A 288 -17.00 -8.23 17.64
N ILE A 289 -18.16 -7.73 17.31
CA ILE A 289 -19.24 -7.58 18.29
C ILE A 289 -20.44 -8.31 17.78
N THR A 290 -21.13 -9.12 18.56
CA THR A 290 -22.54 -9.17 18.32
C THR A 290 -23.40 -9.83 19.37
N SER A 291 -24.44 -9.21 19.72
CA SER A 291 -25.75 -9.73 20.10
C SER A 291 -26.80 -9.58 18.98
N ALA A 292 -26.47 -9.04 17.82
CA ALA A 292 -27.50 -8.55 16.88
C ALA A 292 -27.25 -8.86 15.39
N GLY A 293 -26.82 -10.04 15.06
CA GLY A 293 -26.57 -10.46 13.68
C GLY A 293 -25.09 -10.74 13.38
N SER A 294 -24.76 -11.23 12.20
CA SER A 294 -23.37 -11.48 11.88
C SER A 294 -22.58 -10.17 11.80
N ALA A 295 -21.36 -10.17 12.33
CA ALA A 295 -20.49 -8.99 12.28
C ALA A 295 -20.28 -8.49 10.84
N PHE A 296 -20.36 -9.38 9.87
CA PHE A 296 -20.24 -9.04 8.43
C PHE A 296 -21.40 -8.23 7.92
N GLU A 297 -22.63 -8.64 8.23
CA GLU A 297 -23.83 -7.91 7.82
C GLU A 297 -23.78 -6.50 8.39
N LYS A 298 -23.40 -6.34 9.66
CA LYS A 298 -23.23 -5.04 10.28
C LYS A 298 -22.13 -4.20 9.68
N LEU A 299 -20.98 -4.82 9.38
CA LEU A 299 -19.87 -4.12 8.72
C LEU A 299 -20.25 -3.68 7.31
N GLU A 300 -21.00 -4.49 6.58
CA GLU A 300 -21.56 -4.14 5.27
C GLU A 300 -22.57 -3.00 5.37
N GLU A 301 -23.48 -3.03 6.36
CA GLU A 301 -24.40 -1.93 6.62
C GLU A 301 -23.68 -0.62 6.96
N VAL A 302 -22.60 -0.67 7.75
CA VAL A 302 -21.74 0.50 8.04
C VAL A 302 -21.13 1.07 6.77
N THR A 303 -20.60 0.22 5.90
CA THR A 303 -20.02 0.66 4.63
C THR A 303 -21.06 1.24 3.68
N HIS A 304 -22.26 0.67 3.66
CA HIS A 304 -23.38 1.21 2.87
C HIS A 304 -23.89 2.54 3.42
N ALA A 305 -23.99 2.69 4.73
CA ALA A 305 -24.38 3.95 5.36
C ALA A 305 -23.41 5.11 5.06
N GLY A 306 -22.11 4.78 4.85
CA GLY A 306 -21.10 5.75 4.44
C GLY A 306 -21.24 6.24 3.00
N ARG A 307 -22.00 5.51 2.16
CA ARG A 307 -22.16 5.82 0.71
C ARG A 307 -23.34 6.72 0.39
N ASP A 308 -24.04 7.24 1.39
CA ASP A 308 -25.16 8.15 1.17
C ASP A 308 -24.68 9.44 0.49
N LEU A 309 -25.20 9.70 -0.72
CA LEU A 309 -24.94 10.90 -1.51
C LEU A 309 -25.69 12.15 -1.02
N SER A 310 -26.04 12.21 0.27
CA SER A 310 -26.65 13.38 0.87
C SER A 310 -25.71 14.58 0.81
N TRP A 311 -26.29 15.79 0.75
CA TRP A 311 -25.54 17.04 0.74
C TRP A 311 -24.62 17.20 1.96
N THR A 312 -25.04 16.67 3.10
CA THR A 312 -24.25 16.64 4.34
C THR A 312 -22.99 15.78 4.19
N ASN A 313 -23.07 14.61 3.56
CA ASN A 313 -21.93 13.76 3.30
C ASN A 313 -20.98 14.35 2.25
N ILE A 314 -21.51 15.02 1.23
CA ILE A 314 -20.69 15.75 0.26
C ILE A 314 -19.86 16.84 0.95
N LEU A 315 -20.50 17.66 1.80
CA LEU A 315 -19.81 18.72 2.53
C LEU A 315 -18.77 18.15 3.52
N ARG A 316 -19.10 17.04 4.19
CA ARG A 316 -18.15 16.35 5.07
C ARG A 316 -16.94 15.87 4.28
N PHE A 317 -17.14 15.19 3.17
CA PHE A 317 -16.07 14.74 2.29
C PHE A 317 -15.19 15.89 1.82
N MET A 318 -15.78 16.98 1.37
CA MET A 318 -15.05 18.17 0.95
C MET A 318 -14.23 18.82 2.07
N ARG A 319 -14.58 18.60 3.33
CA ARG A 319 -13.80 19.08 4.48
C ARG A 319 -12.72 18.09 4.91
N THR A 320 -13.00 16.79 4.88
CA THR A 320 -12.07 15.76 5.37
C THR A 320 -10.93 15.50 4.40
N VAL A 321 -11.19 15.50 3.09
CA VAL A 321 -10.15 15.22 2.07
C VAL A 321 -8.97 16.20 2.15
N PRO A 322 -9.15 17.52 2.19
CA PRO A 322 -8.01 18.43 2.31
C PRO A 322 -7.20 18.23 3.59
N ILE A 323 -7.87 17.94 4.71
CA ILE A 323 -7.19 17.73 6.00
C ILE A 323 -6.37 16.44 5.96
N SER A 324 -6.96 15.34 5.51
CA SER A 324 -6.25 14.06 5.37
C SER A 324 -5.14 14.13 4.32
N LEU A 325 -5.35 14.87 3.24
CA LEU A 325 -4.34 15.07 2.20
C LEU A 325 -3.08 15.78 2.73
N ILE A 326 -3.27 16.80 3.58
CA ILE A 326 -2.15 17.54 4.20
C ILE A 326 -1.33 16.62 5.12
N GLN A 327 -1.93 15.60 5.71
CA GLN A 327 -1.24 14.65 6.58
C GLN A 327 -0.40 13.62 5.80
N VAL A 328 -0.62 13.47 4.48
CA VAL A 328 0.08 12.50 3.64
C VAL A 328 1.40 13.06 3.13
N SER A 329 2.51 12.45 3.50
CA SER A 329 3.86 12.87 3.06
C SER A 329 4.01 12.88 1.53
N MET A 330 3.37 11.93 0.85
CA MET A 330 3.32 11.84 -0.61
C MET A 330 2.79 13.11 -1.28
N PHE A 331 1.84 13.81 -0.66
CA PHE A 331 1.31 15.09 -1.17
C PHE A 331 2.42 16.14 -1.28
N TYR A 332 3.22 16.28 -0.24
CA TYR A 332 4.34 17.24 -0.26
C TYR A 332 5.39 16.87 -1.30
N GLY A 333 5.69 15.57 -1.43
CA GLY A 333 6.59 15.07 -2.47
C GLY A 333 6.10 15.40 -3.88
N MET A 334 4.83 15.15 -4.17
CA MET A 334 4.22 15.49 -5.46
C MET A 334 4.19 16.99 -5.70
N PHE A 335 3.90 17.78 -4.69
CA PHE A 335 3.92 19.25 -4.77
C PHE A 335 5.34 19.77 -5.08
N VAL A 336 6.36 19.24 -4.41
CA VAL A 336 7.77 19.61 -4.68
C VAL A 336 8.18 19.23 -6.11
N ILE A 337 7.84 18.03 -6.57
CA ILE A 337 8.10 17.58 -7.94
C ILE A 337 7.41 18.52 -8.94
N TRP A 338 6.16 18.86 -8.67
CA TRP A 338 5.39 19.73 -9.51
C TRP A 338 6.01 21.12 -9.60
N LEU A 339 6.47 21.70 -8.48
CA LEU A 339 7.17 22.99 -8.45
C LEU A 339 8.50 22.93 -9.22
N LEU A 340 9.30 21.87 -9.03
CA LEU A 340 10.55 21.70 -9.78
C LEU A 340 10.31 21.64 -11.29
N LEU A 341 9.24 20.97 -11.72
CA LEU A 341 8.87 20.90 -13.12
C LEU A 341 8.26 22.21 -13.63
N PHE A 342 7.56 22.94 -12.78
CA PHE A 342 7.00 24.25 -13.13
C PHE A 342 8.09 25.29 -13.38
N PHE A 343 9.14 25.31 -12.57
CA PHE A 343 10.28 26.23 -12.71
C PHE A 343 11.30 25.77 -13.75
N SER A 344 11.26 24.52 -14.20
CA SER A 344 12.04 24.08 -15.36
C SER A 344 11.33 24.49 -16.66
N HIS A 345 12.10 24.78 -17.73
CA HIS A 345 11.54 25.12 -19.04
C HIS A 345 10.74 23.91 -19.59
N MET A 346 9.43 23.95 -19.35
CA MET A 346 8.52 22.92 -19.81
C MET A 346 7.62 23.45 -20.93
N ASP A 347 7.58 22.69 -22.02
CA ASP A 347 6.52 22.85 -23.00
C ASP A 347 5.16 22.53 -22.36
N LYS A 348 4.21 23.49 -22.45
CA LYS A 348 2.80 23.26 -22.10
C LYS A 348 2.50 23.13 -20.59
N LYS A 349 3.03 24.02 -19.77
CA LYS A 349 2.69 24.14 -18.34
C LYS A 349 1.18 24.10 -18.05
N LYS A 350 0.37 24.81 -18.85
CA LYS A 350 -1.10 24.84 -18.71
C LYS A 350 -1.74 23.46 -18.88
N PHE A 351 -1.27 22.67 -19.85
CA PHE A 351 -1.77 21.33 -20.08
C PHE A 351 -1.50 20.43 -18.88
N MET A 352 -0.28 20.46 -18.37
CA MET A 352 0.07 19.64 -17.21
C MET A 352 -0.77 19.99 -15.98
N LEU A 353 -0.96 21.29 -15.71
CA LEU A 353 -1.82 21.73 -14.61
C LEU A 353 -3.26 21.22 -14.78
N THR A 354 -3.84 21.43 -15.95
CA THR A 354 -5.21 20.99 -16.25
C THR A 354 -5.37 19.48 -16.07
N VAL A 355 -4.44 18.69 -16.61
CA VAL A 355 -4.51 17.22 -16.52
C VAL A 355 -4.30 16.75 -15.07
N THR A 356 -3.40 17.39 -14.32
CA THR A 356 -3.21 17.09 -12.90
C THR A 356 -4.51 17.32 -12.12
N VAL A 357 -5.16 18.46 -12.32
CA VAL A 357 -6.44 18.78 -11.67
C VAL A 357 -7.52 17.77 -12.06
N ILE A 358 -7.65 17.45 -13.35
CA ILE A 358 -8.65 16.49 -13.84
C ILE A 358 -8.42 15.10 -13.21
N ILE A 359 -7.20 14.57 -13.25
CA ILE A 359 -6.91 13.22 -12.72
C ILE A 359 -7.09 13.16 -11.22
N THR A 360 -6.61 14.18 -10.50
CA THR A 360 -6.82 14.27 -9.06
C THR A 360 -8.32 14.36 -8.74
N GLY A 361 -9.05 15.21 -9.44
CA GLY A 361 -10.50 15.36 -9.29
C GLY A 361 -11.27 14.07 -9.59
N LEU A 362 -10.92 13.35 -10.67
CA LEU A 362 -11.50 12.03 -10.99
C LEU A 362 -11.19 11.01 -9.91
N GLY A 363 -9.95 10.95 -9.42
CA GLY A 363 -9.56 10.05 -8.33
C GLY A 363 -10.39 10.29 -7.07
N TYR A 364 -10.53 11.55 -6.65
CA TYR A 364 -11.33 11.88 -5.47
C TYR A 364 -12.83 11.74 -5.72
N LEU A 365 -13.33 11.93 -6.93
CA LEU A 365 -14.72 11.62 -7.28
C LEU A 365 -15.01 10.11 -7.17
N ILE A 366 -14.12 9.26 -7.71
CA ILE A 366 -14.22 7.81 -7.57
C ILE A 366 -14.21 7.43 -6.08
N MET A 367 -13.30 8.00 -5.31
CA MET A 367 -13.21 7.78 -3.87
C MET A 367 -14.50 8.19 -3.15
N PHE A 368 -15.07 9.34 -3.50
CA PHE A 368 -16.34 9.82 -2.93
C PHE A 368 -17.51 8.87 -3.25
N ILE A 369 -17.59 8.36 -4.50
CA ILE A 369 -18.64 7.43 -4.91
C ILE A 369 -18.51 6.08 -4.19
N LEU A 370 -17.27 5.62 -3.95
CA LEU A 370 -17.02 4.35 -3.28
C LEU A 370 -17.17 4.44 -1.77
N ALA A 371 -16.79 5.57 -1.16
CA ALA A 371 -16.88 5.78 0.27
C ALA A 371 -16.73 7.25 0.68
N SER A 372 -17.35 7.62 1.80
CA SER A 372 -17.39 9.00 2.28
C SER A 372 -16.13 9.49 3.01
N CYS A 373 -15.15 8.64 3.24
CA CYS A 373 -13.89 8.98 3.94
C CYS A 373 -12.69 8.29 3.28
N SER A 374 -11.47 8.79 3.52
CA SER A 374 -10.25 8.29 2.88
C SER A 374 -9.11 8.04 3.86
N THR A 375 -8.31 7.01 3.59
CA THR A 375 -7.07 6.70 4.28
C THR A 375 -5.85 7.20 3.50
N SER A 376 -4.68 7.27 4.17
CA SER A 376 -3.40 7.61 3.53
C SER A 376 -3.09 6.72 2.32
N MET A 377 -3.46 5.45 2.38
CA MET A 377 -3.31 4.48 1.30
C MET A 377 -4.05 4.90 0.03
N VAL A 378 -5.30 5.34 0.15
CA VAL A 378 -6.10 5.79 -1.02
C VAL A 378 -5.53 7.07 -1.61
N HIS A 379 -5.07 8.00 -0.77
CA HIS A 379 -4.35 9.18 -1.27
C HIS A 379 -3.11 8.79 -2.07
N PHE A 380 -2.33 7.82 -1.60
CA PHE A 380 -1.19 7.30 -2.36
C PHE A 380 -1.62 6.77 -3.73
N LEU A 381 -2.69 5.96 -3.82
CA LEU A 381 -3.20 5.38 -5.06
C LEU A 381 -3.64 6.45 -6.08
N ILE A 382 -4.10 7.61 -5.62
CA ILE A 382 -4.51 8.75 -6.46
C ILE A 382 -3.32 9.63 -6.84
N LEU A 383 -2.43 9.93 -5.89
CA LEU A 383 -1.31 10.85 -6.10
C LEU A 383 -0.18 10.23 -6.92
N LEU A 384 0.00 8.91 -6.87
CA LEU A 384 1.01 8.22 -7.65
C LEU A 384 0.85 8.44 -9.18
N PRO A 385 -0.33 8.26 -9.79
CA PRO A 385 -0.57 8.62 -11.20
C PRO A 385 -0.29 10.09 -11.52
N VAL A 386 -0.60 11.01 -10.60
CA VAL A 386 -0.30 12.44 -10.75
C VAL A 386 1.19 12.69 -10.82
N GLY A 387 1.97 12.10 -9.91
CA GLY A 387 3.44 12.19 -9.92
C GLY A 387 4.05 11.58 -11.17
N MET A 388 3.54 10.45 -11.63
CA MET A 388 3.97 9.82 -12.87
C MET A 388 3.67 10.71 -14.09
N GLY A 389 2.49 11.30 -14.13
CA GLY A 389 2.12 12.26 -15.17
C GLY A 389 3.04 13.48 -15.19
N ALA A 390 3.43 13.99 -14.03
CA ALA A 390 4.43 15.02 -13.92
C ALA A 390 5.77 14.59 -14.56
N LEU A 391 6.27 13.41 -14.23
CA LEU A 391 7.51 12.87 -14.82
C LEU A 391 7.39 12.65 -16.34
N MET A 392 6.23 12.22 -16.85
CA MET A 392 5.99 12.07 -18.30
C MET A 392 6.15 13.39 -19.07
N ASN A 393 5.77 14.51 -18.46
CA ASN A 393 5.88 15.83 -19.09
C ASN A 393 7.27 16.44 -18.98
N GLY A 394 8.08 16.06 -18.00
CA GLY A 394 9.44 16.54 -17.89
C GLY A 394 10.29 16.07 -19.09
N LYS A 395 10.75 17.02 -19.91
CA LYS A 395 11.68 16.78 -21.02
C LYS A 395 12.63 17.97 -21.15
N ASP A 396 13.91 17.65 -21.38
CA ASP A 396 14.97 18.65 -21.59
C ASP A 396 15.02 19.71 -20.46
N MET A 397 14.92 19.22 -19.21
CA MET A 397 14.89 20.07 -18.03
C MET A 397 16.19 20.86 -17.91
N GLN A 398 16.12 22.11 -18.30
CA GLN A 398 17.17 23.10 -18.07
C GLN A 398 16.63 24.15 -17.11
N ALA A 399 17.44 24.63 -16.21
CA ALA A 399 17.03 25.66 -15.27
C ALA A 399 18.08 26.76 -15.19
N THR A 400 17.60 27.98 -15.06
CA THR A 400 18.40 29.15 -14.73
C THR A 400 19.04 29.01 -13.34
N GLN A 401 19.98 29.87 -13.01
CA GLN A 401 20.63 29.83 -11.69
C GLN A 401 19.67 30.15 -10.55
N GLU A 402 18.70 31.04 -10.76
CA GLU A 402 17.65 31.36 -9.76
C GLU A 402 16.69 30.20 -9.53
N GLU A 403 16.26 29.55 -10.61
CA GLU A 403 15.41 28.36 -10.53
C GLU A 403 16.11 27.20 -9.79
N ARG A 404 17.43 27.07 -9.92
CA ARG A 404 18.22 26.08 -9.16
C ARG A 404 18.23 26.39 -7.66
N ARG A 405 18.32 27.68 -7.25
CA ARG A 405 18.25 28.07 -5.85
C ARG A 405 16.88 27.79 -5.26
N SER A 406 15.81 28.14 -5.97
CA SER A 406 14.45 27.82 -5.56
C SER A 406 14.22 26.32 -5.43
N ALA A 407 14.72 25.51 -6.37
CA ALA A 407 14.65 24.06 -6.33
C ALA A 407 15.33 23.45 -5.08
N LEU A 408 16.46 24.00 -4.67
CA LEU A 408 17.14 23.58 -3.44
C LEU A 408 16.33 23.90 -2.18
N ILE A 409 15.66 25.06 -2.13
CA ILE A 409 14.78 25.41 -1.00
C ILE A 409 13.62 24.43 -0.90
N TYR A 410 12.96 24.09 -2.03
CA TYR A 410 11.88 23.11 -2.03
C TYR A 410 12.35 21.69 -1.68
N LEU A 411 13.57 21.32 -2.08
CA LEU A 411 14.17 20.07 -1.63
C LEU A 411 14.35 20.05 -0.11
N MET A 412 14.89 21.12 0.46
CA MET A 412 15.07 21.22 1.91
C MET A 412 13.73 21.11 2.66
N LEU A 413 12.69 21.81 2.21
CA LEU A 413 11.35 21.72 2.79
C LEU A 413 10.79 20.31 2.70
N GLY A 414 10.90 19.67 1.53
CA GLY A 414 10.47 18.28 1.34
C GLY A 414 11.23 17.31 2.27
N THR A 415 12.53 17.52 2.44
CA THR A 415 13.36 16.70 3.35
C THR A 415 12.95 16.85 4.81
N ILE A 416 12.58 18.07 5.25
CA ILE A 416 12.08 18.31 6.62
C ILE A 416 10.79 17.55 6.87
N VAL A 417 9.82 17.62 5.93
CA VAL A 417 8.54 16.89 6.05
C VAL A 417 8.78 15.38 6.08
N LEU A 418 9.66 14.89 5.21
CA LEU A 418 10.01 13.47 5.18
C LEU A 418 10.65 13.02 6.51
N TYR A 419 11.55 13.83 7.05
CA TYR A 419 12.20 13.56 8.33
C TYR A 419 11.20 13.49 9.49
N GLN A 420 10.21 14.38 9.53
CA GLN A 420 9.15 14.33 10.54
C GLN A 420 8.34 13.04 10.48
N GLY A 421 7.93 12.63 9.26
CA GLY A 421 7.21 11.39 9.07
C GLY A 421 8.02 10.15 9.46
N MET A 422 9.32 10.12 9.10
CA MET A 422 10.22 9.03 9.47
C MET A 422 10.48 8.99 10.98
N GLY A 423 10.54 10.15 11.64
CA GLY A 423 10.68 10.23 13.11
C GLY A 423 9.50 9.60 13.83
N SER A 424 8.27 9.81 13.34
CA SER A 424 7.07 9.18 13.91
C SER A 424 7.10 7.65 13.77
N SER A 425 7.60 7.13 12.65
CA SER A 425 7.74 5.69 12.42
C SER A 425 8.70 5.01 13.42
N ILE A 426 9.78 5.69 13.77
CA ILE A 426 10.73 5.19 14.78
C ILE A 426 10.07 5.11 16.15
N ILE A 427 9.26 6.11 16.50
CA ILE A 427 8.54 6.12 17.78
C ILE A 427 7.56 4.95 17.83
N THR A 428 6.81 4.71 16.75
CA THR A 428 5.85 3.60 16.66
C THR A 428 6.53 2.24 16.89
N THR A 429 7.65 1.96 16.23
CA THR A 429 8.35 0.68 16.38
C THR A 429 9.07 0.52 17.72
N LYS A 430 9.54 1.60 18.34
CA LYS A 430 10.16 1.56 19.67
C LYS A 430 9.19 1.25 20.80
N ASN A 431 7.91 1.43 20.59
CA ASN A 431 6.90 1.12 21.60
C ASN A 431 6.69 -0.38 21.82
N LYS A 432 7.23 -1.25 20.94
CA LYS A 432 7.10 -2.71 21.05
C LYS A 432 7.54 -3.25 22.41
N ASP A 433 8.72 -2.84 22.90
CA ASP A 433 9.26 -3.36 24.15
C ASP A 433 8.39 -2.94 25.32
N ASN A 434 7.91 -1.70 25.31
CA ASN A 434 6.98 -1.19 26.32
C ASN A 434 5.64 -1.95 26.29
N ILE A 435 5.09 -2.20 25.10
CA ILE A 435 3.85 -2.96 24.93
C ILE A 435 4.01 -4.41 25.44
N ASN A 436 5.14 -5.06 25.15
CA ASN A 436 5.44 -6.40 25.65
C ASN A 436 5.59 -6.43 27.18
N GLU A 437 6.26 -5.43 27.74
CA GLU A 437 6.43 -5.31 29.19
C GLU A 437 5.09 -5.04 29.88
N ASP A 438 4.29 -4.13 29.34
CA ASP A 438 2.94 -3.80 29.84
C ASP A 438 2.01 -5.02 29.80
N LEU A 439 2.02 -5.78 28.67
CA LEU A 439 1.24 -7.00 28.54
C LEU A 439 1.67 -8.04 29.58
N THR A 440 2.98 -8.27 29.73
CA THR A 440 3.52 -9.22 30.71
C THR A 440 3.13 -8.83 32.13
N GLN A 441 3.30 -7.54 32.49
CA GLN A 441 2.91 -7.03 33.79
C GLN A 441 1.39 -7.11 34.03
N ALA A 442 0.57 -6.86 33.00
CA ALA A 442 -0.89 -6.98 33.10
C ALA A 442 -1.29 -8.44 33.37
N VAL A 443 -0.71 -9.40 32.62
CA VAL A 443 -0.93 -10.83 32.83
C VAL A 443 -0.58 -11.25 34.24
N GLU A 444 0.58 -10.82 34.77
CA GLU A 444 1.02 -11.15 36.11
C GLU A 444 0.19 -10.50 37.21
N ARG A 445 -0.18 -9.21 37.05
CA ARG A 445 -0.92 -8.46 38.07
C ARG A 445 -2.39 -8.85 38.20
N LEU A 446 -3.04 -9.14 37.06
CA LEU A 446 -4.47 -9.40 37.06
C LEU A 446 -4.81 -10.82 37.51
N GLY A 447 -3.83 -11.77 37.46
CA GLY A 447 -4.03 -13.13 37.93
C GLY A 447 -5.19 -13.89 37.27
N GLN A 448 -5.67 -13.34 36.14
CA GLN A 448 -6.77 -13.93 35.40
C GLN A 448 -6.28 -15.13 34.58
N PRO A 449 -7.06 -16.21 34.47
CA PRO A 449 -6.64 -17.40 33.74
C PRO A 449 -6.53 -17.16 32.22
N TRP A 450 -7.23 -16.15 31.68
CA TRP A 450 -7.25 -15.84 30.25
C TRP A 450 -7.16 -14.34 30.00
N HIS A 451 -6.50 -13.98 28.92
CA HIS A 451 -6.35 -12.58 28.48
C HIS A 451 -6.82 -12.44 27.03
N ALA A 452 -7.69 -11.46 26.79
CA ALA A 452 -8.15 -11.13 25.47
C ALA A 452 -7.32 -9.96 24.90
N ILE A 453 -6.77 -10.12 23.70
CA ILE A 453 -5.90 -9.13 23.06
C ILE A 453 -6.35 -8.80 21.63
N CYS A 454 -6.09 -7.57 21.21
CA CYS A 454 -6.15 -7.14 19.83
C CYS A 454 -4.80 -7.46 19.16
N LEU A 455 -4.73 -8.59 18.48
CA LEU A 455 -3.47 -9.11 17.92
C LEU A 455 -2.87 -8.17 16.87
N ASN A 456 -3.69 -7.62 15.98
CA ASN A 456 -3.22 -6.73 14.94
C ASN A 456 -2.52 -5.49 15.51
N GLU A 457 -3.10 -4.86 16.52
CA GLU A 457 -2.48 -3.70 17.19
C GLU A 457 -1.16 -4.08 17.86
N TYR A 458 -1.12 -5.22 18.52
CA TYR A 458 0.11 -5.76 19.11
C TYR A 458 1.19 -5.99 18.05
N LEU A 459 0.84 -6.62 16.93
CA LEU A 459 1.78 -6.94 15.86
C LEU A 459 2.23 -5.71 15.04
N LYS A 460 1.44 -4.65 14.96
CA LYS A 460 1.85 -3.37 14.33
C LYS A 460 3.06 -2.73 15.03
N SER A 461 3.27 -3.00 16.30
CA SER A 461 4.44 -2.49 17.04
C SER A 461 5.76 -3.12 16.58
N TYR A 462 5.71 -4.26 15.90
CA TYR A 462 6.89 -4.92 15.36
C TYR A 462 7.42 -4.22 14.11
N SER A 463 8.73 -4.24 13.92
CA SER A 463 9.31 -3.82 12.65
C SER A 463 8.80 -4.71 11.51
N ALA A 464 8.53 -4.12 10.34
CA ALA A 464 8.11 -4.89 9.18
C ALA A 464 9.18 -5.90 8.69
N PHE A 465 10.44 -5.76 9.11
CA PHE A 465 11.50 -6.75 8.84
C PHE A 465 11.53 -7.90 9.86
N GLU A 466 10.93 -7.71 11.02
CA GLU A 466 10.88 -8.76 12.02
C GLU A 466 9.92 -9.87 11.54
N ARG A 467 10.32 -11.09 11.79
CA ARG A 467 9.45 -12.24 11.62
C ARG A 467 8.67 -12.44 12.92
N TYR A 468 7.38 -12.71 12.80
CA TYR A 468 6.61 -13.11 13.96
C TYR A 468 7.04 -14.52 14.39
N ASP A 469 7.21 -14.72 15.69
CA ASP A 469 7.62 -16.00 16.23
C ASP A 469 6.51 -17.04 16.09
N GLU A 470 6.85 -18.23 15.64
CA GLU A 470 5.96 -19.38 15.65
C GLU A 470 5.54 -19.66 17.09
N GLY A 471 4.25 -19.82 17.32
CA GLY A 471 3.75 -20.04 18.67
C GLY A 471 3.68 -18.79 19.55
N LEU A 472 3.68 -17.60 18.97
CA LEU A 472 3.52 -16.33 19.72
C LEU A 472 2.31 -16.37 20.67
N ILE A 473 1.25 -17.06 20.29
CA ILE A 473 -0.02 -17.16 21.03
C ILE A 473 -0.16 -18.50 21.75
N VAL A 474 0.48 -19.55 21.25
CA VAL A 474 0.35 -20.92 21.79
C VAL A 474 0.87 -21.00 23.22
N GLY A 475 0.07 -21.53 24.13
CA GLY A 475 0.45 -21.75 25.53
C GLY A 475 0.43 -20.51 26.43
N LYS A 476 -0.01 -19.35 25.93
CA LYS A 476 -0.05 -18.10 26.70
C LYS A 476 -1.43 -17.74 27.27
N ASN A 477 -2.42 -18.60 27.15
CA ASN A 477 -3.81 -18.30 27.56
C ASN A 477 -4.33 -16.97 26.99
N LEU A 478 -3.96 -16.68 25.73
CA LEU A 478 -4.35 -15.49 25.00
C LEU A 478 -5.53 -15.80 24.08
N VAL A 479 -6.51 -14.92 24.06
CA VAL A 479 -7.66 -14.98 23.17
C VAL A 479 -7.61 -13.78 22.25
N ILE A 480 -7.75 -14.01 20.95
CA ILE A 480 -7.67 -12.96 19.93
C ILE A 480 -9.03 -12.34 19.75
N LEU A 481 -9.11 -11.01 19.92
CA LEU A 481 -10.32 -10.22 19.68
C LEU A 481 -10.51 -9.85 18.21
N ASP A 482 -9.45 -9.88 17.41
CA ASP A 482 -9.53 -9.56 15.98
C ASP A 482 -10.32 -10.65 15.25
N GLY A 483 -11.55 -10.34 14.91
CA GLY A 483 -12.53 -11.29 14.40
C GLY A 483 -12.12 -12.02 13.12
N ALA A 484 -11.25 -11.42 12.31
CA ALA A 484 -10.71 -12.06 11.11
C ALA A 484 -9.94 -13.35 11.40
N TYR A 485 -9.22 -13.41 12.50
CA TYR A 485 -8.44 -14.61 12.84
C TYR A 485 -9.33 -15.78 13.27
N SER A 486 -10.44 -15.51 13.93
CA SER A 486 -11.35 -16.56 14.37
C SER A 486 -12.11 -17.23 13.22
N LEU A 487 -12.20 -16.57 12.07
CA LEU A 487 -12.90 -17.09 10.88
C LEU A 487 -12.00 -17.82 9.91
N ILE A 488 -10.68 -17.65 10.03
CA ILE A 488 -9.76 -18.32 9.13
C ILE A 488 -9.66 -19.78 9.58
N PRO A 489 -10.03 -20.76 8.75
CA PRO A 489 -9.96 -22.17 9.11
C PRO A 489 -8.55 -22.65 9.49
N LEU A 490 -7.56 -21.80 9.30
CA LEU A 490 -6.13 -22.03 9.52
C LEU A 490 -5.71 -21.89 10.99
N TYR A 491 -6.58 -21.38 11.84
CA TYR A 491 -6.33 -21.25 13.28
C TYR A 491 -6.94 -22.42 14.08
N GLU A 492 -7.10 -23.58 13.43
CA GLU A 492 -7.39 -24.84 14.10
C GLU A 492 -6.26 -25.14 15.09
N GLY A 493 -6.55 -25.16 16.36
CA GLY A 493 -5.55 -25.38 17.42
C GLY A 493 -5.41 -24.23 18.42
N LEU A 494 -6.07 -23.09 18.18
CA LEU A 494 -6.28 -22.13 19.24
C LEU A 494 -7.17 -22.75 20.31
N ILE A 495 -6.65 -22.82 21.52
CA ILE A 495 -7.43 -23.31 22.66
C ILE A 495 -8.26 -22.13 23.16
N TYR A 496 -9.56 -22.27 23.08
CA TYR A 496 -10.48 -21.29 23.63
C TYR A 496 -11.02 -21.77 24.96
N PRO A 497 -11.24 -20.86 25.93
CA PRO A 497 -11.86 -21.22 27.20
C PRO A 497 -13.32 -21.67 27.01
N ALA A 498 -13.82 -22.45 27.96
CA ALA A 498 -15.22 -22.88 27.96
C ALA A 498 -16.15 -21.65 27.96
N GLY A 499 -17.11 -21.63 27.06
CA GLY A 499 -18.03 -20.51 26.86
C GLY A 499 -17.56 -19.44 25.89
N TRP A 500 -16.34 -19.57 25.33
CA TRP A 500 -15.90 -18.67 24.28
C TRP A 500 -16.64 -18.95 22.96
N ASN A 501 -17.25 -17.91 22.43
CA ASN A 501 -17.90 -17.98 21.13
C ASN A 501 -17.03 -17.29 20.07
N VAL A 502 -16.53 -18.08 19.13
CA VAL A 502 -15.66 -17.59 18.04
C VAL A 502 -16.36 -16.60 17.13
N ASP A 503 -17.67 -16.74 16.97
CA ASP A 503 -18.49 -15.83 16.17
C ASP A 503 -18.84 -14.52 16.92
N GLN A 504 -18.67 -14.51 18.25
CA GLN A 504 -19.06 -13.40 19.14
C GLN A 504 -18.05 -13.25 20.30
N PRO A 505 -16.80 -12.96 20.01
CA PRO A 505 -15.74 -13.01 21.02
C PRO A 505 -15.93 -11.99 22.14
N ILE A 506 -16.46 -10.81 21.87
CA ILE A 506 -16.68 -9.78 22.91
C ILE A 506 -17.84 -10.14 23.84
N ASP A 507 -18.94 -10.70 23.31
CA ASP A 507 -20.03 -11.18 24.14
C ASP A 507 -19.56 -12.34 25.05
N SER A 508 -18.62 -13.15 24.56
CA SER A 508 -18.00 -14.22 25.35
C SER A 508 -17.15 -13.69 26.52
N VAL A 509 -16.48 -12.57 26.35
CA VAL A 509 -15.67 -11.93 27.40
C VAL A 509 -16.53 -11.43 28.56
N ASN A 510 -17.77 -11.00 28.30
CA ASN A 510 -18.69 -10.54 29.35
C ASN A 510 -19.34 -11.65 30.17
N ILE A 511 -19.19 -12.91 29.77
CA ILE A 511 -19.86 -14.07 30.39
C ILE A 511 -19.15 -14.57 31.67
N GLY A 512 -17.92 -14.14 31.97
CA GLY A 512 -17.18 -14.69 33.10
C GLY A 512 -16.29 -13.70 33.83
N GLU A 513 -16.20 -13.86 35.14
CA GLU A 513 -15.26 -13.13 36.01
C GLU A 513 -13.77 -13.46 35.72
N ASN A 514 -13.49 -14.24 34.67
CA ASN A 514 -12.18 -14.89 34.44
C ASN A 514 -11.39 -14.29 33.27
N PHE A 515 -11.81 -13.15 32.70
CA PHE A 515 -11.12 -12.52 31.57
C PHE A 515 -10.61 -11.14 31.91
N ALA A 516 -9.40 -10.83 31.48
CA ALA A 516 -8.88 -9.49 31.37
C ALA A 516 -8.81 -9.08 29.89
N ILE A 517 -9.37 -7.91 29.56
CA ILE A 517 -9.25 -7.33 28.21
C ILE A 517 -8.06 -6.36 28.24
N TRP A 518 -7.11 -6.62 27.38
CA TRP A 518 -6.02 -5.69 27.14
C TRP A 518 -6.20 -5.02 25.77
N MET A 519 -6.45 -3.74 25.77
CA MET A 519 -6.48 -2.90 24.58
C MET A 519 -5.42 -1.83 24.73
N HIS A 520 -4.51 -1.76 23.81
CA HIS A 520 -3.58 -0.65 23.72
C HIS A 520 -4.35 0.55 23.16
N VAL A 521 -4.62 1.54 24.00
CA VAL A 521 -5.20 2.82 23.56
C VAL A 521 -4.00 3.68 23.12
N MET A 522 -3.84 3.87 21.80
CA MET A 522 -2.88 4.84 21.27
C MET A 522 -3.35 6.27 21.49
#